data_fb34d3fe6f2421b6d9dd2027020f3bad
#
_entry.id   fb34d3fe6f2421b6d9dd2027020f3bad
#
_cell.length_a   1.000
_cell.length_b   1.000
_cell.length_c   1.000
_cell.angle_alpha   90.00
_cell.angle_beta   90.00
_cell.angle_gamma   90.00
#
_symmetry.space_group_name_H-M   'P 1'
#
loop_
_entity.id
_entity.type
_entity.pdbx_description
1 polymer ?
#
loop_
_entity_poly.entity_id
_entity_poly.type
_entity_poly.pdbx_seq_one_letter_code
_entity_poly.pdbx_strand_id
1 'polypeptide(L)'
;MTEPMEEYRSELKKLAEKVMEVMDENLGLPKEYIKKAFNGGYGENAFFGTKVRGLQIHKDGEWIDVQPLPNAIVINTGDQIEVLSNGLYKSVWHRVLPIPGENRRSIASFYNPSLKATIAPAPELVEKVDQEVDQAYPKFVFGDYMSVYAEQKFLPKEPRFHAVKAM
;
A
#
# COMPACT_ATOMS: atom_id res chain seq x y z
N MET A 1 17.50 14.03 -12.50
CA MET A 1 17.66 12.88 -11.59
C MET A 1 19.01 12.26 -11.91
N THR A 2 19.76 11.75 -10.93
CA THR A 2 21.06 11.13 -11.21
C THR A 2 20.85 9.69 -11.70
N GLU A 3 21.70 9.21 -12.61
CA GLU A 3 21.63 7.87 -13.20
C GLU A 3 21.44 6.72 -12.16
N PRO A 4 22.14 6.72 -11.01
CA PRO A 4 21.91 5.70 -9.97
C PRO A 4 20.49 5.70 -9.37
N MET A 5 19.82 6.85 -9.33
CA MET A 5 18.46 6.95 -8.82
C MET A 5 17.44 6.39 -9.81
N GLU A 6 17.69 6.52 -11.11
CA GLU A 6 16.83 5.96 -12.15
C GLU A 6 16.94 4.43 -12.19
N GLU A 7 18.15 3.92 -12.11
CA GLU A 7 18.40 2.47 -12.01
C GLU A 7 17.71 1.89 -10.78
N TYR A 8 17.89 2.52 -9.60
CA TYR A 8 17.25 2.07 -8.37
C TYR A 8 15.72 2.05 -8.47
N ARG A 9 15.11 3.09 -9.05
CA ARG A 9 13.65 3.12 -9.30
C ARG A 9 13.19 1.99 -10.20
N SER A 10 13.94 1.71 -11.25
CA SER A 10 13.64 0.63 -12.18
C SER A 10 13.64 -0.74 -11.48
N GLU A 11 14.65 -0.99 -10.65
CA GLU A 11 14.75 -2.23 -9.89
C GLU A 11 13.66 -2.37 -8.81
N LEU A 12 13.34 -1.28 -8.11
CA LEU A 12 12.21 -1.27 -7.16
C LEU A 12 10.87 -1.54 -7.85
N LYS A 13 10.66 -1.00 -9.05
CA LYS A 13 9.45 -1.28 -9.81
C LYS A 13 9.34 -2.77 -10.15
N LYS A 14 10.42 -3.39 -10.61
CA LYS A 14 10.47 -4.84 -10.90
C LYS A 14 10.17 -5.66 -9.63
N LEU A 15 10.75 -5.26 -8.50
CA LEU A 15 10.49 -5.91 -7.21
C LEU A 15 9.01 -5.79 -6.81
N ALA A 16 8.43 -4.59 -6.90
CA ALA A 16 7.02 -4.37 -6.58
C ALA A 16 6.10 -5.21 -7.47
N GLU A 17 6.35 -5.23 -8.78
CA GLU A 17 5.60 -6.05 -9.74
C GLU A 17 5.73 -7.54 -9.42
N LYS A 18 6.91 -8.01 -9.00
CA LYS A 18 7.10 -9.40 -8.58
C LYS A 18 6.35 -9.74 -7.29
N VAL A 19 6.32 -8.84 -6.32
CA VAL A 19 5.52 -9.00 -5.10
C VAL A 19 4.03 -9.07 -5.44
N MET A 20 3.53 -8.22 -6.35
CA MET A 20 2.14 -8.26 -6.81
C MET A 20 1.78 -9.58 -7.49
N GLU A 21 2.69 -10.15 -8.31
CA GLU A 21 2.47 -11.48 -8.91
C GLU A 21 2.28 -12.57 -7.84
N VAL A 22 3.12 -12.56 -6.79
CA VAL A 22 2.98 -13.50 -5.67
C VAL A 22 1.68 -13.26 -4.89
N MET A 23 1.27 -12.00 -4.74
CA MET A 23 -0.02 -11.68 -4.12
C MET A 23 -1.19 -12.20 -4.97
N ASP A 24 -1.16 -12.04 -6.28
CA ASP A 24 -2.18 -12.59 -7.18
C ASP A 24 -2.29 -14.11 -7.01
N GLU A 25 -1.17 -14.83 -7.00
CA GLU A 25 -1.12 -16.28 -6.78
C GLU A 25 -1.73 -16.68 -5.43
N ASN A 26 -1.34 -16.00 -4.35
CA ASN A 26 -1.83 -16.28 -2.99
C ASN A 26 -3.34 -16.01 -2.84
N LEU A 27 -3.86 -15.02 -3.58
CA LEU A 27 -5.29 -14.68 -3.58
C LEU A 27 -6.10 -15.58 -4.52
N GLY A 28 -5.44 -16.39 -5.35
CA GLY A 28 -6.09 -17.19 -6.39
C GLY A 28 -6.66 -16.33 -7.52
N LEU A 29 -6.06 -15.18 -7.76
CA LEU A 29 -6.42 -14.25 -8.82
C LEU A 29 -5.65 -14.57 -10.12
N PRO A 30 -6.17 -14.13 -11.28
CA PRO A 30 -5.44 -14.24 -12.55
C PRO A 30 -4.10 -13.50 -12.48
N LYS A 31 -3.10 -14.02 -13.19
CA LYS A 31 -1.78 -13.39 -13.28
C LYS A 31 -1.88 -11.92 -13.71
N GLU A 32 -1.10 -11.06 -13.07
CA GLU A 32 -1.06 -9.61 -13.29
C GLU A 32 -2.39 -8.88 -12.97
N TYR A 33 -3.26 -9.46 -12.15
CA TYR A 33 -4.53 -8.85 -11.79
C TYR A 33 -4.33 -7.50 -11.11
N ILE A 34 -3.54 -7.44 -10.03
CA ILE A 34 -3.26 -6.21 -9.29
C ILE A 34 -2.57 -5.18 -10.19
N LYS A 35 -1.59 -5.60 -10.98
CA LYS A 35 -0.89 -4.73 -11.92
C LYS A 35 -1.82 -4.09 -12.95
N LYS A 36 -2.75 -4.87 -13.51
CA LYS A 36 -3.77 -4.38 -14.45
C LYS A 36 -4.76 -3.44 -13.78
N ALA A 37 -5.21 -3.77 -12.55
CA ALA A 37 -6.08 -2.89 -11.77
C ALA A 37 -5.42 -1.53 -11.50
N PHE A 38 -4.10 -1.48 -11.31
CA PHE A 38 -3.34 -0.25 -11.16
C PHE A 38 -3.18 0.56 -12.46
N ASN A 39 -3.56 -0.02 -13.61
CA ASN A 39 -3.64 0.65 -14.91
C ASN A 39 -2.35 1.42 -15.28
N GLY A 40 -1.19 0.76 -15.15
CA GLY A 40 0.11 1.35 -15.49
C GLY A 40 0.57 2.49 -14.58
N GLY A 41 -0.12 2.70 -13.47
CA GLY A 41 0.31 3.65 -12.45
C GLY A 41 1.64 3.20 -11.83
N TYR A 42 2.45 4.17 -11.45
CA TYR A 42 3.59 3.99 -10.56
C TYR A 42 3.85 5.30 -9.82
N GLY A 43 4.33 5.20 -8.60
CA GLY A 43 4.65 6.39 -7.79
C GLY A 43 6.11 6.79 -7.90
N GLU A 44 6.34 8.04 -7.61
CA GLU A 44 7.69 8.58 -7.47
C GLU A 44 8.02 8.61 -5.98
N ASN A 45 8.85 7.74 -5.49
CA ASN A 45 9.57 7.89 -4.22
C ASN A 45 10.04 6.54 -3.70
N ALA A 46 11.27 6.41 -3.23
CA ALA A 46 11.89 5.15 -2.86
C ALA A 46 12.14 5.01 -1.35
N PHE A 47 11.99 3.81 -0.78
CA PHE A 47 12.41 3.51 0.59
C PHE A 47 13.83 2.98 0.65
N PHE A 48 14.69 3.63 1.41
CA PHE A 48 15.96 3.06 1.86
C PHE A 48 15.82 2.55 3.29
N GLY A 49 16.36 1.38 3.53
CA GLY A 49 16.55 0.89 4.89
C GLY A 49 17.49 1.80 5.66
N THR A 50 17.20 1.99 6.93
CA THR A 50 18.08 2.69 7.87
C THR A 50 18.61 1.70 8.90
N LYS A 51 19.83 1.91 9.38
CA LYS A 51 20.36 1.16 10.52
C LYS A 51 19.76 1.61 11.85
N VAL A 52 19.08 2.76 11.85
CA VAL A 52 18.48 3.36 13.04
C VAL A 52 17.03 2.91 13.17
N ARG A 53 16.64 2.49 14.37
CA ARG A 53 15.26 2.13 14.74
C ARG A 53 14.30 3.31 14.58
N GLY A 54 13.03 3.11 14.88
CA GLY A 54 12.02 4.16 14.95
C GLY A 54 10.80 3.93 14.08
N LEU A 55 10.85 3.02 13.09
CA LEU A 55 9.65 2.59 12.40
C LEU A 55 8.86 1.65 13.30
N GLN A 56 7.58 1.95 13.51
CA GLN A 56 6.63 1.12 14.22
C GLN A 56 5.41 0.84 13.36
N ILE A 57 4.85 -0.35 13.51
CA ILE A 57 3.55 -0.75 12.96
C ILE A 57 2.55 -0.94 14.09
N HIS A 58 1.27 -0.70 13.81
CA HIS A 58 0.18 -0.92 14.76
C HIS A 58 -0.48 -2.26 14.49
N LYS A 59 -0.50 -3.15 15.47
CA LYS A 59 -1.13 -4.46 15.38
C LYS A 59 -1.77 -4.82 16.71
N ASP A 60 -3.00 -5.29 16.68
CA ASP A 60 -3.76 -5.79 17.84
C ASP A 60 -3.78 -4.80 19.04
N GLY A 61 -3.89 -3.50 18.73
CA GLY A 61 -3.92 -2.42 19.73
C GLY A 61 -2.54 -1.92 20.19
N GLU A 62 -1.46 -2.54 19.74
CA GLU A 62 -0.10 -2.22 20.18
C GLU A 62 0.78 -1.68 19.04
N TRP A 63 1.75 -0.84 19.39
CA TRP A 63 2.80 -0.37 18.49
C TRP A 63 4.02 -1.26 18.59
N ILE A 64 4.36 -1.94 17.50
CA ILE A 64 5.45 -2.90 17.42
C ILE A 64 6.61 -2.29 16.63
N ASP A 65 7.82 -2.34 17.20
CA ASP A 65 9.02 -1.89 16.52
C ASP A 65 9.41 -2.80 15.35
N VAL A 66 9.59 -2.20 14.19
CA VAL A 66 10.19 -2.87 13.03
C VAL A 66 11.71 -2.78 13.15
N GLN A 67 12.32 -3.91 13.47
CA GLN A 67 13.78 -3.98 13.64
C GLN A 67 14.47 -3.78 12.27
N PRO A 68 15.41 -2.82 12.16
CA PRO A 68 16.16 -2.66 10.93
C PRO A 68 17.09 -3.86 10.71
N LEU A 69 17.00 -4.44 9.52
CA LEU A 69 17.89 -5.49 9.07
C LEU A 69 18.86 -4.91 8.02
N PRO A 70 20.16 -5.22 8.10
CA PRO A 70 21.11 -4.81 7.08
C PRO A 70 20.69 -5.32 5.68
N ASN A 71 20.78 -4.45 4.69
CA ASN A 71 20.47 -4.76 3.29
C ASN A 71 19.03 -5.26 3.05
N ALA A 72 18.09 -4.95 3.95
CA ALA A 72 16.69 -5.28 3.80
C ALA A 72 15.86 -4.04 3.39
N ILE A 73 14.76 -4.31 2.70
CA ILE A 73 13.73 -3.34 2.34
C ILE A 73 12.46 -3.73 3.10
N VAL A 74 11.82 -2.76 3.74
CA VAL A 74 10.50 -2.95 4.34
C VAL A 74 9.45 -2.65 3.27
N ILE A 75 8.53 -3.59 3.05
CA ILE A 75 7.41 -3.44 2.11
C ILE A 75 6.13 -3.43 2.92
N ASN A 76 5.33 -2.38 2.75
CA ASN A 76 4.00 -2.25 3.35
C ASN A 76 2.94 -2.28 2.26
N THR A 77 1.87 -3.02 2.48
CA THR A 77 0.65 -2.92 1.67
C THR A 77 -0.13 -1.67 2.04
N GLY A 78 -0.65 -0.96 1.03
CA GLY A 78 -1.47 0.23 1.23
C GLY A 78 -2.97 -0.07 1.06
N ASP A 79 -3.80 0.96 1.26
CA ASP A 79 -5.26 0.87 1.23
C ASP A 79 -5.81 0.29 -0.08
N GLN A 80 -5.16 0.54 -1.22
CA GLN A 80 -5.59 0.01 -2.52
C GLN A 80 -5.46 -1.51 -2.61
N ILE A 81 -4.39 -2.08 -2.07
CA ILE A 81 -4.21 -3.53 -1.98
C ILE A 81 -5.21 -4.13 -0.98
N GLU A 82 -5.50 -3.44 0.12
CA GLU A 82 -6.53 -3.87 1.07
C GLU A 82 -7.89 -3.95 0.39
N VAL A 83 -8.27 -2.94 -0.38
CA VAL A 83 -9.53 -2.94 -1.13
C VAL A 83 -9.55 -4.05 -2.18
N LEU A 84 -8.53 -4.14 -3.05
CA LEU A 84 -8.46 -5.16 -4.11
C LEU A 84 -8.51 -6.59 -3.56
N SER A 85 -7.84 -6.83 -2.43
CA SER A 85 -7.83 -8.13 -1.77
C SER A 85 -9.08 -8.39 -0.90
N ASN A 86 -10.08 -7.52 -0.93
CA ASN A 86 -11.25 -7.58 -0.06
C ASN A 86 -10.87 -7.76 1.43
N GLY A 87 -9.78 -7.08 1.84
CA GLY A 87 -9.28 -7.06 3.22
C GLY A 87 -8.43 -8.25 3.63
N LEU A 88 -8.08 -9.18 2.74
CA LEU A 88 -7.16 -10.28 3.03
C LEU A 88 -5.74 -9.78 3.28
N TYR A 89 -5.28 -8.79 2.55
CA TYR A 89 -4.08 -8.01 2.87
C TYR A 89 -4.49 -6.72 3.55
N LYS A 90 -3.94 -6.45 4.72
CA LYS A 90 -4.28 -5.25 5.50
C LYS A 90 -3.29 -4.12 5.27
N SER A 91 -3.81 -2.91 5.09
CA SER A 91 -3.04 -1.67 5.21
C SER A 91 -2.94 -1.32 6.69
N VAL A 92 -1.76 -1.49 7.26
CA VAL A 92 -1.55 -1.26 8.70
C VAL A 92 -1.07 0.16 8.99
N TRP A 93 -1.53 0.71 10.10
CA TRP A 93 -0.99 1.95 10.62
C TRP A 93 0.50 1.80 10.91
N HIS A 94 1.28 2.80 10.52
CA HIS A 94 2.69 2.87 10.83
C HIS A 94 3.08 4.30 11.18
N ARG A 95 4.13 4.43 11.97
CA ARG A 95 4.69 5.72 12.35
C ARG A 95 6.21 5.64 12.46
N VAL A 96 6.85 6.80 12.42
CA VAL A 96 8.29 6.91 12.67
C VAL A 96 8.48 7.80 13.89
N LEU A 97 9.17 7.26 14.89
CA LEU A 97 9.56 7.99 16.09
C LEU A 97 10.98 8.54 15.92
N PRO A 98 11.22 9.81 16.31
CA PRO A 98 12.56 10.32 16.43
C PRO A 98 13.29 9.65 17.60
N ILE A 99 14.57 9.31 17.42
CA ILE A 99 15.42 8.77 18.48
C ILE A 99 16.41 9.84 18.89
N PRO A 100 16.41 10.28 20.15
CA PRO A 100 17.35 11.29 20.61
C PRO A 100 18.81 10.88 20.39
N GLY A 101 19.60 11.78 19.83
CA GLY A 101 21.04 11.54 19.60
C GLY A 101 21.37 10.73 18.35
N GLU A 102 20.39 10.29 17.58
CA GLU A 102 20.61 9.53 16.36
C GLU A 102 20.05 10.23 15.11
N ASN A 103 20.76 10.10 13.98
CA ASN A 103 20.31 10.58 12.68
C ASN A 103 19.69 9.42 11.89
N ARG A 104 18.35 9.46 11.71
CA ARG A 104 17.62 8.52 10.86
C ARG A 104 17.33 9.14 9.50
N ARG A 105 17.74 8.44 8.46
CA ARG A 105 17.38 8.78 7.07
C ARG A 105 16.65 7.62 6.44
N SER A 106 15.55 7.89 5.76
CA SER A 106 14.81 6.89 4.99
C SER A 106 14.20 7.54 3.76
N ILE A 107 14.05 6.75 2.71
CA ILE A 107 13.38 7.15 1.48
C ILE A 107 12.20 6.22 1.29
N ALA A 108 11.01 6.75 1.03
CA ALA A 108 9.78 5.99 0.81
C ALA A 108 9.43 5.95 -0.68
N SER A 109 9.22 4.76 -1.25
CA SER A 109 8.65 4.58 -2.60
C SER A 109 7.21 4.13 -2.50
N PHE A 110 6.35 4.77 -3.27
CA PHE A 110 4.96 4.36 -3.40
C PHE A 110 4.73 3.82 -4.82
N TYR A 111 4.28 2.59 -4.93
CA TYR A 111 3.76 2.05 -6.17
C TYR A 111 2.24 2.27 -6.17
N ASN A 112 1.82 3.39 -6.75
CA ASN A 112 0.42 3.82 -6.73
C ASN A 112 -0.29 3.44 -8.04
N PRO A 113 -1.62 3.25 -8.03
CA PRO A 113 -2.42 3.19 -9.24
C PRO A 113 -2.34 4.49 -10.06
N SER A 114 -2.68 4.39 -11.33
CA SER A 114 -3.00 5.59 -12.13
C SER A 114 -4.15 6.37 -11.49
N LEU A 115 -4.13 7.70 -11.53
CA LEU A 115 -5.23 8.52 -10.99
C LEU A 115 -6.60 8.18 -11.62
N LYS A 116 -6.61 7.61 -12.83
CA LYS A 116 -7.81 7.17 -13.53
C LYS A 116 -8.17 5.70 -13.26
N ALA A 117 -7.35 4.99 -12.49
CA ALA A 117 -7.62 3.59 -12.18
C ALA A 117 -8.84 3.46 -11.28
N THR A 118 -9.69 2.50 -11.58
CA THR A 118 -10.80 2.10 -10.73
C THR A 118 -10.33 0.99 -9.80
N ILE A 119 -10.46 1.22 -8.51
CA ILE A 119 -10.13 0.28 -7.44
C ILE A 119 -11.42 -0.26 -6.85
N ALA A 120 -11.53 -1.57 -6.79
CA ALA A 120 -12.66 -2.29 -6.19
C ALA A 120 -12.18 -3.66 -5.70
N PRO A 121 -12.88 -4.31 -4.79
CA PRO A 121 -12.61 -5.70 -4.45
C PRO A 121 -12.63 -6.59 -5.69
N ALA A 122 -11.71 -7.53 -5.78
CA ALA A 122 -11.70 -8.52 -6.86
C ALA A 122 -12.99 -9.35 -6.81
N PRO A 123 -13.75 -9.49 -7.91
CA PRO A 123 -15.02 -10.23 -7.91
C PRO A 123 -14.86 -11.64 -7.36
N GLU A 124 -13.76 -12.32 -7.71
CA GLU A 124 -13.47 -13.70 -7.25
C GLU A 124 -13.31 -13.79 -5.73
N LEU A 125 -12.98 -12.68 -5.06
CA LEU A 125 -12.83 -12.64 -3.60
C LEU A 125 -14.13 -12.21 -2.89
N VAL A 126 -15.02 -11.52 -3.59
CA VAL A 126 -16.37 -11.17 -3.08
C VAL A 126 -17.29 -12.40 -3.10
N GLU A 127 -17.26 -13.19 -4.18
CA GLU A 127 -18.09 -14.39 -4.34
C GLU A 127 -17.78 -15.50 -3.32
N LYS A 128 -16.58 -15.50 -2.74
CA LYS A 128 -16.14 -16.48 -1.73
C LYS A 128 -16.61 -16.16 -0.31
N VAL A 129 -17.13 -14.96 -0.09
CA VAL A 129 -17.67 -14.56 1.22
C VAL A 129 -19.17 -14.84 1.22
N ASP A 130 -19.69 -15.52 2.25
CA ASP A 130 -21.12 -15.78 2.40
C ASP A 130 -21.94 -14.51 2.19
N GLN A 131 -23.04 -14.61 1.46
CA GLN A 131 -23.88 -13.50 0.95
C GLN A 131 -24.46 -12.54 2.00
N GLU A 132 -24.21 -12.74 3.28
CA GLU A 132 -24.68 -11.86 4.37
C GLU A 132 -23.67 -10.79 4.80
N VAL A 133 -22.43 -10.79 4.26
CA VAL A 133 -21.45 -9.74 4.56
C VAL A 133 -21.54 -8.65 3.51
N ASP A 134 -22.08 -7.50 3.91
CA ASP A 134 -22.04 -6.26 3.13
C ASP A 134 -20.63 -6.08 2.53
N GLN A 135 -20.55 -5.74 1.24
CA GLN A 135 -19.30 -5.51 0.54
C GLN A 135 -18.40 -4.58 1.38
N ALA A 136 -17.37 -5.14 2.00
CA ALA A 136 -16.59 -4.47 3.04
C ALA A 136 -15.90 -3.19 2.54
N TYR A 137 -15.66 -3.11 1.21
CA TYR A 137 -14.93 -1.99 0.60
C TYR A 137 -15.69 -1.40 -0.59
N PRO A 138 -15.66 -0.06 -0.76
CA PRO A 138 -16.30 0.61 -1.89
C PRO A 138 -15.48 0.44 -3.18
N LYS A 139 -16.16 0.62 -4.31
CA LYS A 139 -15.54 0.88 -5.59
C LYS A 139 -15.33 2.39 -5.75
N PHE A 140 -14.13 2.83 -6.17
CA PHE A 140 -13.79 4.24 -6.38
C PHE A 140 -12.73 4.44 -7.45
N VAL A 141 -12.60 5.67 -7.92
CA VAL A 141 -11.47 6.09 -8.77
C VAL A 141 -10.33 6.55 -7.86
N PHE A 142 -9.10 6.10 -8.15
CA PHE A 142 -7.95 6.42 -7.28
C PHE A 142 -7.69 7.92 -7.13
N GLY A 143 -7.96 8.72 -8.17
CA GLY A 143 -7.86 10.19 -8.10
C GLY A 143 -8.78 10.80 -7.04
N ASP A 144 -10.02 10.31 -6.94
CA ASP A 144 -10.99 10.77 -5.95
C ASP A 144 -10.53 10.39 -4.53
N TYR A 145 -10.05 9.15 -4.37
CA TYR A 145 -9.43 8.72 -3.11
C TYR A 145 -8.27 9.63 -2.70
N MET A 146 -7.40 10.02 -3.64
CA MET A 146 -6.27 10.90 -3.35
C MET A 146 -6.70 12.30 -2.95
N SER A 147 -7.80 12.83 -3.49
CA SER A 147 -8.37 14.10 -3.08
C SER A 147 -8.85 14.04 -1.63
N VAL A 148 -9.62 13.01 -1.27
CA VAL A 148 -10.07 12.80 0.11
C VAL A 148 -8.88 12.57 1.05
N TYR A 149 -7.88 11.80 0.61
CA TYR A 149 -6.66 11.58 1.39
C TYR A 149 -5.92 12.89 1.69
N ALA A 150 -5.81 13.79 0.71
CA ALA A 150 -5.15 15.07 0.90
C ALA A 150 -5.85 15.97 1.91
N GLU A 151 -7.18 15.88 2.01
CA GLU A 151 -7.98 16.62 2.99
C GLU A 151 -7.91 15.99 4.39
N GLN A 152 -8.02 14.68 4.47
CA GLN A 152 -8.15 13.95 5.74
C GLN A 152 -6.80 13.51 6.33
N LYS A 153 -5.74 13.43 5.52
CA LYS A 153 -4.34 13.08 5.92
C LYS A 153 -4.25 11.97 6.98
N PHE A 154 -4.03 12.36 8.24
CA PHE A 154 -3.75 11.43 9.35
C PHE A 154 -5.02 10.89 10.04
N LEU A 155 -6.21 11.11 9.48
CA LEU A 155 -7.43 10.49 9.99
C LEU A 155 -7.49 9.00 9.68
N PRO A 156 -8.31 8.20 10.39
CA PRO A 156 -8.55 6.80 10.08
C PRO A 156 -8.98 6.58 8.63
N LYS A 157 -8.67 5.41 8.07
CA LYS A 157 -8.96 5.09 6.66
C LYS A 157 -10.45 4.81 6.41
N GLU A 158 -11.17 4.33 7.40
CA GLU A 158 -12.59 3.99 7.31
C GLU A 158 -13.44 5.21 6.86
N PRO A 159 -13.29 6.41 7.46
CA PRO A 159 -13.95 7.61 6.95
C PRO A 159 -13.60 7.96 5.50
N ARG A 160 -12.35 7.68 5.05
CA ARG A 160 -11.96 7.87 3.64
C ARG A 160 -12.73 6.95 2.71
N PHE A 161 -12.86 5.67 3.06
CA PHE A 161 -13.64 4.73 2.26
C PHE A 161 -15.12 5.12 2.19
N HIS A 162 -15.69 5.63 3.28
CA HIS A 162 -17.05 6.16 3.26
C HIS A 162 -17.18 7.41 2.38
N ALA A 163 -16.24 8.34 2.45
CA ALA A 163 -16.25 9.56 1.66
C ALA A 163 -16.17 9.26 0.14
N VAL A 164 -15.29 8.38 -0.30
CA VAL A 164 -15.19 8.04 -1.73
C VAL A 164 -16.34 7.18 -2.24
N LYS A 165 -17.06 6.47 -1.37
CA LYS A 165 -18.28 5.74 -1.74
C LYS A 165 -19.43 6.70 -2.11
N ALA A 166 -19.39 7.91 -1.58
CA ALA A 166 -20.43 8.93 -1.77
C ALA A 166 -20.19 9.82 -3.01
N MET A 167 -19.02 9.71 -3.65
CA MET A 167 -18.66 10.45 -4.88
C MET A 167 -19.06 9.67 -6.13
#